data_d14f72758cfedbe0f186cb0cd4bcc47e
#
_entry.id   d14f72758cfedbe0f186cb0cd4bcc47e
#
_cell.length_a   1.000
_cell.length_b   1.000
_cell.length_c   1.000
_cell.angle_alpha   90.00
_cell.angle_beta   90.00
_cell.angle_gamma   90.00
#
_symmetry.space_group_name_H-M   'P 1'
#
loop_
_entity.id
_entity.type
_entity.pdbx_description
1 polymer ?
#
loop_
_entity_poly.entity_id
_entity_poly.type
_entity_poly.pdbx_seq_one_letter_code
_entity_poly.pdbx_strand_id
1 'polypeptide(L)'
;MKRILTVILFSLVALISSGLSVDPDKTPQEVYIERYYTLAVEEMYRSGVPASITLAQGLLESRSGLSDLALRSNNHFGIKCHNWAGAKIYYDDDKANECFRSYASVEDSFKDHSDFLRYRDRYKFLFDL
;
A
#
# COMPACT_ATOMS: atom_id res chain seq x y z
N MET A 1 -11.28 -66.85 -5.02
CA MET A 1 -10.92 -65.72 -4.13
C MET A 1 -10.18 -64.68 -4.93
N LYS A 2 -10.84 -63.59 -5.34
CA LYS A 2 -10.26 -62.50 -6.11
C LYS A 2 -9.73 -61.45 -5.15
N ARG A 3 -8.40 -61.24 -5.12
CA ARG A 3 -7.77 -60.17 -4.30
C ARG A 3 -7.89 -58.88 -5.08
N ILE A 4 -8.67 -57.93 -4.58
CA ILE A 4 -8.78 -56.59 -5.13
C ILE A 4 -7.59 -55.78 -4.56
N LEU A 5 -6.67 -55.41 -5.45
CA LEU A 5 -5.53 -54.56 -5.17
C LEU A 5 -5.98 -53.12 -5.23
N THR A 6 -6.23 -52.48 -4.10
CA THR A 6 -6.58 -51.07 -4.04
C THR A 6 -5.30 -50.22 -4.20
N VAL A 7 -5.14 -49.63 -5.34
CA VAL A 7 -4.07 -48.66 -5.60
C VAL A 7 -4.51 -47.32 -5.02
N ILE A 8 -3.92 -46.92 -3.89
CA ILE A 8 -4.09 -45.58 -3.32
C ILE A 8 -3.17 -44.63 -4.07
N LEU A 9 -3.78 -43.82 -4.93
CA LEU A 9 -3.09 -42.75 -5.66
C LEU A 9 -2.90 -41.55 -4.70
N PHE A 10 -1.72 -41.42 -4.11
CA PHE A 10 -1.35 -40.21 -3.38
C PHE A 10 -1.06 -39.10 -4.39
N SER A 11 -2.04 -38.22 -4.60
CA SER A 11 -1.81 -36.97 -5.32
C SER A 11 -1.03 -36.01 -4.40
N LEU A 12 0.27 -35.91 -4.66
CA LEU A 12 1.14 -34.92 -4.04
C LEU A 12 0.79 -33.54 -4.60
N VAL A 13 -0.08 -32.80 -3.90
CA VAL A 13 -0.31 -31.38 -4.16
C VAL A 13 0.91 -30.62 -3.69
N ALA A 14 1.83 -30.30 -4.60
CA ALA A 14 2.92 -29.39 -4.33
C ALA A 14 2.32 -27.97 -4.16
N LEU A 15 2.16 -27.54 -2.93
CA LEU A 15 1.94 -26.12 -2.58
C LEU A 15 3.20 -25.36 -3.00
N ILE A 16 3.13 -24.72 -4.16
CA ILE A 16 4.14 -23.73 -4.58
C ILE A 16 3.87 -22.49 -3.70
N SER A 17 4.54 -22.44 -2.55
CA SER A 17 4.63 -21.25 -1.75
C SER A 17 5.48 -20.24 -2.55
N SER A 18 4.84 -19.34 -3.28
CA SER A 18 5.50 -18.19 -3.91
C SER A 18 5.89 -17.21 -2.79
N GLY A 19 6.91 -17.57 -2.03
CA GLY A 19 7.56 -16.64 -1.11
C GLY A 19 8.14 -15.51 -1.95
N LEU A 20 7.69 -14.28 -1.72
CA LEU A 20 8.39 -13.09 -2.18
C LEU A 20 9.79 -13.13 -1.55
N SER A 21 10.76 -13.65 -2.28
CA SER A 21 12.16 -13.54 -1.88
C SER A 21 12.56 -12.09 -2.04
N VAL A 22 12.74 -11.40 -0.93
CA VAL A 22 13.37 -10.08 -0.93
C VAL A 22 14.81 -10.31 -1.36
N ASP A 23 15.20 -9.71 -2.49
CA ASP A 23 16.57 -9.72 -2.97
C ASP A 23 17.44 -8.97 -1.93
N PRO A 24 18.45 -9.64 -1.32
CA PRO A 24 19.25 -9.02 -0.27
C PRO A 24 20.09 -7.84 -0.77
N ASP A 25 20.26 -7.69 -2.07
CA ASP A 25 21.04 -6.61 -2.68
C ASP A 25 20.20 -5.34 -2.95
N LYS A 26 18.87 -5.40 -2.77
CA LYS A 26 17.98 -4.25 -3.00
C LYS A 26 17.83 -3.36 -1.79
N THR A 27 17.85 -2.06 -2.04
CA THR A 27 17.52 -1.06 -1.02
C THR A 27 16.02 -1.10 -0.67
N PRO A 28 15.61 -0.64 0.53
CA PRO A 28 14.20 -0.52 0.88
C PRO A 28 13.37 0.31 -0.12
N GLN A 29 14.00 1.33 -0.73
CA GLN A 29 13.39 2.18 -1.74
C GLN A 29 13.08 1.40 -3.02
N GLU A 30 14.03 0.60 -3.52
CA GLU A 30 13.83 -0.25 -4.69
C GLU A 30 12.73 -1.29 -4.45
N VAL A 31 12.73 -1.92 -3.28
CA VAL A 31 11.68 -2.88 -2.90
C VAL A 31 10.31 -2.21 -2.85
N TYR A 32 10.23 -0.99 -2.31
CA TYR A 32 8.99 -0.22 -2.27
C TYR A 32 8.47 0.11 -3.66
N ILE A 33 9.34 0.61 -4.54
CA ILE A 33 8.98 0.96 -5.92
C ILE A 33 8.49 -0.28 -6.67
N GLU A 34 9.21 -1.40 -6.61
CA GLU A 34 8.80 -2.64 -7.27
C GLU A 34 7.45 -3.16 -6.78
N ARG A 35 7.18 -3.01 -5.49
CA ARG A 35 5.92 -3.46 -4.89
C ARG A 35 4.73 -2.62 -5.31
N TYR A 36 4.91 -1.31 -5.43
CA TYR A 36 3.80 -0.36 -5.57
C TYR A 36 3.75 0.40 -6.90
N TYR A 37 4.70 0.17 -7.84
CA TYR A 37 4.70 0.93 -9.09
C TYR A 37 3.43 0.71 -9.93
N THR A 38 2.94 -0.53 -10.01
CA THR A 38 1.72 -0.86 -10.76
C THR A 38 0.51 -0.12 -10.16
N LEU A 39 0.37 -0.17 -8.85
CA LEU A 39 -0.69 0.55 -8.14
C LEU A 39 -0.62 2.06 -8.37
N ALA A 40 0.58 2.64 -8.33
CA ALA A 40 0.77 4.07 -8.60
C ALA A 40 0.42 4.45 -10.04
N VAL A 41 0.71 3.57 -11.01
CA VAL A 41 0.33 3.75 -12.42
C VAL A 41 -1.20 3.64 -12.60
N GLU A 42 -1.85 2.68 -11.97
CA GLU A 42 -3.31 2.55 -11.97
C GLU A 42 -3.98 3.80 -11.39
N GLU A 43 -3.48 4.31 -10.27
CA GLU A 43 -3.96 5.55 -9.68
C GLU A 43 -3.71 6.78 -10.57
N MET A 44 -2.61 6.82 -11.30
CA MET A 44 -2.35 7.87 -12.29
C MET A 44 -3.42 7.89 -13.39
N TYR A 45 -3.78 6.73 -13.94
CA TYR A 45 -4.84 6.64 -14.95
C TYR A 45 -6.22 7.01 -14.38
N ARG A 46 -6.49 6.66 -13.13
CA ARG A 46 -7.76 6.96 -12.46
C ARG A 46 -7.91 8.43 -12.08
N SER A 47 -6.86 9.04 -11.54
CA SER A 47 -6.92 10.35 -10.87
C SER A 47 -6.23 11.48 -11.61
N GLY A 48 -5.30 11.16 -12.50
CA GLY A 48 -4.41 12.13 -13.14
C GLY A 48 -3.20 12.53 -12.31
N VAL A 49 -3.03 11.98 -11.09
CA VAL A 49 -1.82 12.21 -10.27
C VAL A 49 -0.67 11.40 -10.84
N PRO A 50 0.47 12.02 -11.20
CA PRO A 50 1.60 11.28 -11.78
C PRO A 50 2.11 10.18 -10.85
N ALA A 51 2.31 8.96 -11.39
CA ALA A 51 2.78 7.81 -10.62
C ALA A 51 4.10 8.07 -9.88
N SER A 52 5.00 8.84 -10.51
CA SER A 52 6.28 9.24 -9.89
C SER A 52 6.09 10.10 -8.63
N ILE A 53 5.10 10.98 -8.63
CA ILE A 53 4.76 11.81 -7.46
C ILE A 53 4.20 10.93 -6.35
N THR A 54 3.26 10.05 -6.68
CA THR A 54 2.67 9.12 -5.71
C THR A 54 3.74 8.23 -5.08
N LEU A 55 4.64 7.64 -5.87
CA LEU A 55 5.73 6.81 -5.36
C LEU A 55 6.72 7.61 -4.50
N ALA A 56 7.13 8.80 -4.95
CA ALA A 56 8.07 9.63 -4.21
C ALA A 56 7.50 10.05 -2.84
N GLN A 57 6.25 10.47 -2.79
CA GLN A 57 5.59 10.84 -1.55
C GLN A 57 5.41 9.61 -0.63
N GLY A 58 4.95 8.48 -1.16
CA GLY A 58 4.84 7.25 -0.39
C GLY A 58 6.18 6.79 0.21
N LEU A 59 7.27 6.86 -0.56
CA LEU A 59 8.62 6.57 -0.07
C LEU A 59 9.02 7.43 1.12
N LEU A 60 8.84 8.75 1.00
CA LEU A 60 9.26 9.71 2.00
C LEU A 60 8.37 9.63 3.26
N GLU A 61 7.07 9.68 3.10
CA GLU A 61 6.11 9.76 4.20
C GLU A 61 6.00 8.46 5.01
N SER A 62 6.23 7.32 4.37
CA SER A 62 6.14 6.01 5.04
C SER A 62 7.49 5.37 5.37
N ARG A 63 8.62 6.05 5.09
CA ARG A 63 9.96 5.43 5.17
C ARG A 63 10.01 4.13 4.37
N SER A 64 9.61 4.18 3.11
CA SER A 64 9.48 3.01 2.21
C SER A 64 8.49 1.94 2.74
N GLY A 65 7.41 2.36 3.38
CA GLY A 65 6.41 1.46 3.96
C GLY A 65 6.80 0.83 5.31
N LEU A 66 7.94 1.24 5.87
CA LEU A 66 8.53 0.65 7.08
C LEU A 66 8.31 1.48 8.34
N SER A 67 7.61 2.63 8.25
CA SER A 67 7.28 3.41 9.44
C SER A 67 6.23 2.68 10.30
N ASP A 68 6.25 2.91 11.61
CA ASP A 68 5.29 2.33 12.53
C ASP A 68 3.84 2.70 12.15
N LEU A 69 3.62 3.95 11.75
CA LEU A 69 2.33 4.41 11.26
C LEU A 69 1.87 3.61 10.02
N ALA A 70 2.73 3.45 9.01
CA ALA A 70 2.39 2.71 7.80
C ALA A 70 2.09 1.23 8.09
N LEU A 71 2.90 0.58 8.93
CA LEU A 71 2.73 -0.83 9.29
C LEU A 71 1.45 -1.09 10.08
N ARG A 72 1.04 -0.16 10.94
CA ARG A 72 -0.13 -0.33 11.81
C ARG A 72 -1.45 0.13 11.19
N SER A 73 -1.41 1.05 10.24
CA SER A 73 -2.60 1.69 9.68
C SER A 73 -2.73 1.62 8.17
N ASN A 74 -1.79 1.03 7.47
CA ASN A 74 -1.65 1.08 6.01
C ASN A 74 -1.61 2.51 5.43
N ASN A 75 -1.36 3.52 6.27
CA ASN A 75 -1.31 4.92 5.86
C ASN A 75 0.10 5.28 5.38
N HIS A 76 0.32 5.16 4.08
CA HIS A 76 1.63 5.39 3.45
C HIS A 76 1.93 6.86 3.17
N PHE A 77 0.97 7.76 3.39
CA PHE A 77 1.11 9.18 3.04
C PHE A 77 0.95 10.11 4.25
N GLY A 78 0.82 9.56 5.46
CA GLY A 78 0.67 10.35 6.66
C GLY A 78 -0.59 11.24 6.67
N ILE A 79 -1.67 10.80 6.03
CA ILE A 79 -2.88 11.63 5.93
C ILE A 79 -3.57 11.67 7.30
N LYS A 80 -3.70 12.89 7.82
CA LYS A 80 -4.40 13.17 9.09
C LYS A 80 -5.91 13.06 8.93
N CYS A 81 -6.61 12.84 10.03
CA CYS A 81 -8.05 12.55 10.01
C CYS A 81 -8.88 13.63 9.32
N HIS A 82 -8.65 14.91 9.62
CA HIS A 82 -9.55 15.98 9.21
C HIS A 82 -11.01 15.60 9.54
N ASN A 83 -11.90 15.59 8.56
CA ASN A 83 -13.30 15.16 8.66
C ASN A 83 -13.52 13.68 8.27
N TRP A 84 -12.48 12.83 8.42
CA TRP A 84 -12.55 11.40 8.07
C TRP A 84 -13.53 10.64 8.96
N ALA A 85 -14.46 9.92 8.35
CA ALA A 85 -15.44 9.09 9.04
C ALA A 85 -15.01 7.62 9.20
N GLY A 86 -13.93 7.20 8.51
CA GLY A 86 -13.40 5.84 8.56
C GLY A 86 -12.59 5.53 9.82
N ALA A 87 -11.93 4.39 9.83
CA ALA A 87 -11.07 3.97 10.93
C ALA A 87 -9.92 4.94 11.17
N LYS A 88 -9.50 5.08 12.41
CA LYS A 88 -8.51 6.06 12.87
C LYS A 88 -7.47 5.39 13.73
N ILE A 89 -6.27 5.96 13.71
CA ILE A 89 -5.20 5.64 14.64
C ILE A 89 -4.65 6.94 15.23
N TYR A 90 -4.20 6.88 16.46
CA TYR A 90 -3.57 8.01 17.13
C TYR A 90 -2.09 7.73 17.27
N TYR A 91 -1.27 8.69 16.90
CA TYR A 91 0.17 8.55 16.82
C TYR A 91 0.85 9.88 17.17
N ASP A 92 1.99 9.81 17.83
CA ASP A 92 2.79 11.00 18.13
C ASP A 92 3.63 11.34 16.88
N ASP A 93 3.44 12.54 16.37
CA ASP A 93 4.16 13.09 15.22
C ASP A 93 4.65 14.51 15.60
N ASP A 94 4.27 15.54 14.86
CA ASP A 94 4.60 16.94 15.23
C ASP A 94 4.03 17.33 16.59
N LYS A 95 2.94 16.70 16.96
CA LYS A 95 2.28 16.83 18.28
C LYS A 95 1.97 15.44 18.83
N ALA A 96 1.82 15.38 20.15
CA ALA A 96 1.37 14.17 20.81
C ALA A 96 -0.08 13.83 20.42
N ASN A 97 -0.36 12.54 20.24
CA ASN A 97 -1.70 12.00 20.03
C ASN A 97 -2.46 12.59 18.82
N GLU A 98 -1.76 12.82 17.71
CA GLU A 98 -2.39 13.26 16.46
C GLU A 98 -3.21 12.15 15.82
N CYS A 99 -4.34 12.53 15.21
CA CYS A 99 -5.25 11.61 14.55
C CYS A 99 -4.84 11.41 13.09
N PHE A 100 -4.59 10.15 12.70
CA PHE A 100 -4.33 9.73 11.34
C PHE A 100 -5.41 8.78 10.83
N ARG A 101 -5.65 8.80 9.52
CA ARG A 101 -6.53 7.84 8.85
C ARG A 101 -5.91 6.46 8.92
N SER A 102 -6.75 5.45 9.13
CA SER A 102 -6.38 4.05 9.07
C SER A 102 -7.16 3.36 7.97
N TYR A 103 -6.47 2.55 7.17
CA TYR A 103 -7.06 1.89 6.00
C TYR A 103 -7.04 0.37 6.15
N ALA A 104 -8.00 -0.29 5.50
CA ALA A 104 -8.05 -1.75 5.46
C ALA A 104 -6.91 -2.34 4.62
N SER A 105 -6.44 -1.60 3.62
CA SER A 105 -5.35 -2.00 2.73
C SER A 105 -4.46 -0.82 2.35
N VAL A 106 -3.27 -1.12 1.80
CA VAL A 106 -2.37 -0.11 1.26
C VAL A 106 -2.98 0.54 0.01
N GLU A 107 -3.69 -0.23 -0.80
CA GLU A 107 -4.42 0.23 -1.98
C GLU A 107 -5.41 1.34 -1.63
N ASP A 108 -6.14 1.20 -0.52
CA ASP A 108 -7.07 2.23 -0.04
C ASP A 108 -6.34 3.53 0.32
N SER A 109 -5.14 3.44 0.88
CA SER A 109 -4.35 4.63 1.19
C SER A 109 -3.85 5.34 -0.08
N PHE A 110 -3.45 4.60 -1.11
CA PHE A 110 -3.06 5.14 -2.41
C PHE A 110 -4.23 5.85 -3.09
N LYS A 111 -5.40 5.22 -3.07
CA LYS A 111 -6.62 5.80 -3.61
C LYS A 111 -7.02 7.08 -2.89
N ASP A 112 -7.03 7.06 -1.57
CA ASP A 112 -7.37 8.23 -0.75
C ASP A 112 -6.36 9.38 -0.92
N HIS A 113 -5.07 9.07 -1.07
CA HIS A 113 -4.03 10.05 -1.40
C HIS A 113 -4.31 10.73 -2.75
N SER A 114 -4.62 9.97 -3.78
CA SER A 114 -4.94 10.51 -5.10
C SER A 114 -6.18 11.39 -5.05
N ASP A 115 -7.23 10.96 -4.35
CA ASP A 115 -8.45 11.73 -4.16
C ASP A 115 -8.21 13.00 -3.33
N PHE A 116 -7.35 12.90 -2.32
CA PHE A 116 -6.94 14.04 -1.50
C PHE A 116 -6.28 15.14 -2.34
N LEU A 117 -5.39 14.78 -3.26
CA LEU A 117 -4.76 15.73 -4.17
C LEU A 117 -5.73 16.24 -5.23
N ARG A 118 -6.55 15.38 -5.78
CA ARG A 118 -7.46 15.73 -6.89
C ARG A 118 -8.59 16.66 -6.49
N TYR A 119 -9.20 16.43 -5.32
CA TYR A 119 -10.47 17.06 -4.95
C TYR A 119 -10.35 18.17 -3.90
N ARG A 120 -9.15 18.40 -3.34
CA ARG A 120 -8.95 19.54 -2.44
C ARG A 120 -8.64 20.80 -3.24
N ASP A 121 -9.38 21.86 -2.97
CA ASP A 121 -9.23 23.17 -3.64
C ASP A 121 -7.79 23.69 -3.59
N ARG A 122 -7.07 23.41 -2.50
CA ARG A 122 -5.66 23.78 -2.33
C ARG A 122 -4.75 23.25 -3.45
N TYR A 123 -5.06 22.09 -4.04
CA TYR A 123 -4.23 21.42 -5.03
C TYR A 123 -4.83 21.43 -6.44
N LYS A 124 -6.03 21.99 -6.60
CA LYS A 124 -6.79 21.97 -7.85
C LYS A 124 -6.01 22.56 -9.02
N PHE A 125 -5.24 23.62 -8.77
CA PHE A 125 -4.44 24.29 -9.79
C PHE A 125 -3.39 23.37 -10.46
N LEU A 126 -2.98 22.29 -9.81
CA LEU A 126 -2.03 21.32 -10.37
C LEU A 126 -2.62 20.52 -11.55
N PHE A 127 -3.93 20.50 -11.69
CA PHE A 127 -4.65 19.76 -12.72
C PHE A 127 -5.19 20.65 -13.83
N ASP A 128 -4.93 21.94 -13.77
CA ASP A 128 -5.35 22.94 -14.77
C ASP A 128 -4.22 23.26 -15.77
N LEU A 129 -3.11 22.49 -15.76
CA LEU A 129 -1.92 22.65 -16.60
C LEU A 129 -2.04 21.92 -17.94
#